data_f3c0996b6170093b179553be541e93e6
#
_entry.id   f3c0996b6170093b179553be541e93e6
#
_cell.length_a   1.000
_cell.length_b   1.000
_cell.length_c   1.000
_cell.angle_alpha   90.00
_cell.angle_beta   90.00
_cell.angle_gamma   90.00
#
_symmetry.space_group_name_H-M   'P 1'
#
loop_
_entity.id
_entity.type
_entity.pdbx_description
1 polymer ?
#
loop_
_entity_poly.entity_id
_entity_poly.type
_entity_poly.pdbx_seq_one_letter_code
_entity_poly.pdbx_strand_id
1 'polypeptide(L)'
;MQRKLRIISTVAVALLLVVACGKKVTEEKTTQEITDVNATEIEQTTEEITTEKDTVSGEEQTTDSKAEVEAEKPYVPITMAFVGDMYLGDELYGNYTKSGLTGFLSQPILDIFQQTDIMVANHEYCATDLGEEAKDTEQLYNFKAPTAREFLWKDLGVDLVTLANNHTMDYGDQSLLDTLNTLDSVGIPSIGAGKNLSDALAPEIKVVNGKKIAFLAASRFILNYDWYATETTPGIMTTYEGTDRFGMMKDEITRLKEEEKCDIVCVYVHFGKEKTYELTSNQPVIAHGYIDAGADLVIGSHAHNLQGIEIYKDAPIYYNLGNFLFGNYRVDTMVVNVEINEDNSISTRITPCVSQRYLVEEVVGDKAQEIYDFLESISVNVDIDENGNVTEKK
;
A
#
# COMPACT_ATOMS: atom_id res chain seq x y z
N MET A 1 13.73 -60.31 22.52
CA MET A 1 14.70 -60.25 23.63
C MET A 1 15.21 -58.83 23.69
N GLN A 2 14.62 -58.02 24.58
CA GLN A 2 15.21 -57.36 25.77
C GLN A 2 16.46 -56.51 25.46
N ARG A 3 16.53 -55.20 25.77
CA ARG A 3 16.31 -54.52 27.05
C ARG A 3 16.07 -52.99 26.85
N LYS A 4 15.14 -52.48 27.63
CA LYS A 4 14.94 -51.02 27.93
C LYS A 4 16.07 -50.55 28.84
N LEU A 5 16.55 -49.31 28.67
CA LEU A 5 17.24 -48.56 29.69
C LEU A 5 16.60 -47.16 29.80
N ARG A 6 15.99 -46.92 30.94
CA ARG A 6 15.55 -45.61 31.40
C ARG A 6 16.73 -44.95 32.10
N ILE A 7 16.99 -43.71 31.81
CA ILE A 7 17.83 -42.83 32.62
C ILE A 7 16.92 -41.71 33.16
N ILE A 8 16.74 -41.69 34.47
CA ILE A 8 16.12 -40.63 35.23
C ILE A 8 17.25 -39.68 35.65
N SER A 9 17.17 -38.42 35.29
CA SER A 9 18.09 -37.41 35.80
C SER A 9 17.30 -36.40 36.65
N THR A 10 17.74 -36.33 37.90
CA THR A 10 17.21 -35.52 39.01
C THR A 10 17.69 -34.09 38.85
N VAL A 11 16.76 -33.15 38.88
CA VAL A 11 17.06 -31.70 38.90
C VAL A 11 17.12 -31.26 40.37
N ALA A 12 18.27 -30.76 40.79
CA ALA A 12 18.46 -30.14 42.11
C ALA A 12 18.15 -28.62 41.99
N VAL A 13 17.18 -28.18 42.80
CA VAL A 13 16.84 -26.77 42.99
C VAL A 13 17.80 -26.17 43.99
N ALA A 14 18.57 -25.17 43.60
CA ALA A 14 19.37 -24.34 44.52
C ALA A 14 18.64 -23.00 44.74
N LEU A 15 18.14 -22.81 45.95
CA LEU A 15 17.53 -21.58 46.42
C LEU A 15 18.65 -20.66 46.93
N LEU A 16 18.84 -19.49 46.32
CA LEU A 16 19.73 -18.45 46.87
C LEU A 16 18.87 -17.27 47.34
N LEU A 17 18.84 -17.11 48.68
CA LEU A 17 18.35 -15.93 49.37
C LEU A 17 19.40 -14.81 49.25
N VAL A 18 19.04 -13.64 48.74
CA VAL A 18 19.81 -12.41 48.90
C VAL A 18 18.98 -11.40 49.68
N VAL A 19 19.58 -11.00 50.79
CA VAL A 19 19.06 -10.11 51.85
C VAL A 19 18.99 -8.66 51.30
N ALA A 20 17.90 -8.00 51.59
CA ALA A 20 17.64 -6.58 51.38
C ALA A 20 18.60 -5.68 52.17
N CYS A 21 19.09 -4.63 51.51
CA CYS A 21 19.66 -3.48 52.20
C CYS A 21 18.94 -2.22 51.69
N GLY A 22 18.10 -1.64 52.53
CA GLY A 22 17.32 -0.45 52.21
C GLY A 22 18.14 0.83 52.18
N LYS A 23 17.81 1.70 51.28
CA LYS A 23 18.02 3.15 51.43
C LYS A 23 16.73 3.88 50.96
N LYS A 24 16.14 4.58 51.93
CA LYS A 24 15.10 5.60 51.70
C LYS A 24 15.69 6.74 50.89
N VAL A 25 15.01 7.12 49.85
CA VAL A 25 15.14 8.44 49.20
C VAL A 25 13.80 9.15 49.33
N THR A 26 13.85 10.32 49.94
CA THR A 26 12.74 11.22 50.22
C THR A 26 12.15 11.83 48.93
N GLU A 27 10.82 11.81 48.84
CA GLU A 27 10.04 12.58 47.85
C GLU A 27 10.13 14.08 48.20
N GLU A 28 10.59 14.88 47.26
CA GLU A 28 10.32 16.32 47.22
C GLU A 28 9.22 16.57 46.19
N LYS A 29 8.05 16.99 46.67
CA LYS A 29 6.96 17.55 45.87
C LYS A 29 7.30 19.00 45.51
N THR A 30 7.48 19.25 44.22
CA THR A 30 7.46 20.64 43.72
C THR A 30 6.12 20.85 43.03
N THR A 31 5.24 21.58 43.71
CA THR A 31 3.98 22.10 43.16
C THR A 31 4.33 23.41 42.41
N GLN A 32 4.10 23.48 41.14
CA GLN A 32 4.12 24.74 40.37
C GLN A 32 2.70 25.10 39.99
N GLU A 33 2.25 26.23 40.50
CA GLU A 33 0.99 26.90 40.21
C GLU A 33 1.00 27.36 38.74
N ILE A 34 -0.07 27.01 38.01
CA ILE A 34 -0.37 27.61 36.72
C ILE A 34 -1.41 28.70 36.97
N THR A 35 -1.01 29.95 36.80
CA THR A 35 -1.84 31.14 36.86
C THR A 35 -2.65 31.25 35.55
N ASP A 36 -3.95 31.47 35.73
CA ASP A 36 -4.95 31.86 34.72
C ASP A 36 -4.52 33.09 33.92
N VAL A 37 -4.64 33.01 32.58
CA VAL A 37 -4.63 34.19 31.71
C VAL A 37 -5.93 34.23 30.91
N ASN A 38 -6.60 35.33 31.16
CA ASN A 38 -7.90 35.83 30.68
C ASN A 38 -8.29 35.55 29.23
N ALA A 39 -9.55 35.15 29.11
CA ALA A 39 -10.34 35.25 27.88
C ALA A 39 -10.58 36.75 27.54
N THR A 40 -10.30 37.13 26.31
CA THR A 40 -10.70 38.43 25.76
C THR A 40 -11.81 38.21 24.74
N GLU A 41 -12.92 38.86 25.00
CA GLU A 41 -14.13 38.95 24.18
C GLU A 41 -13.82 39.48 22.76
N ILE A 42 -14.42 38.83 21.75
CA ILE A 42 -14.53 39.39 20.41
C ILE A 42 -15.98 39.85 20.23
N GLU A 43 -16.17 41.18 20.20
CA GLU A 43 -17.41 41.84 19.88
C GLU A 43 -17.87 41.54 18.44
N GLN A 44 -19.14 41.17 18.32
CA GLN A 44 -19.88 41.16 17.06
C GLN A 44 -20.32 42.58 16.70
N THR A 45 -19.84 43.09 15.59
CA THR A 45 -20.41 44.27 14.93
C THR A 45 -21.42 43.80 13.87
N THR A 46 -22.70 44.01 14.19
CA THR A 46 -23.83 43.96 13.24
C THR A 46 -23.97 45.35 12.63
N GLU A 47 -23.75 45.51 11.34
CA GLU A 47 -24.17 46.67 10.58
C GLU A 47 -25.60 46.48 10.04
N GLU A 48 -26.50 47.33 10.50
CA GLU A 48 -27.86 47.54 9.95
C GLU A 48 -27.76 48.27 8.61
N ILE A 49 -28.29 47.68 7.55
CA ILE A 49 -28.53 48.39 6.28
C ILE A 49 -29.99 48.87 6.26
N THR A 50 -30.16 50.15 6.39
CA THR A 50 -31.43 50.88 6.22
C THR A 50 -31.85 50.88 4.75
N THR A 51 -33.11 50.52 4.52
CA THR A 51 -33.80 50.62 3.23
C THR A 51 -34.25 52.02 2.96
N GLU A 52 -33.76 52.69 1.93
CA GLU A 52 -34.41 53.79 1.27
C GLU A 52 -35.12 53.33 -0.01
N LYS A 53 -36.42 53.68 -0.07
CA LYS A 53 -37.27 53.53 -1.25
C LYS A 53 -37.14 54.80 -2.10
N ASP A 54 -36.65 54.66 -3.32
CA ASP A 54 -36.94 55.65 -4.36
C ASP A 54 -37.53 54.96 -5.58
N THR A 55 -38.73 55.41 -5.92
CA THR A 55 -39.50 55.08 -7.10
C THR A 55 -39.04 55.95 -8.27
N VAL A 56 -38.52 55.33 -9.33
CA VAL A 56 -38.47 55.97 -10.66
C VAL A 56 -38.91 54.97 -11.73
N SER A 57 -39.83 55.46 -12.53
CA SER A 57 -40.52 54.81 -13.64
C SER A 57 -39.66 54.52 -14.84
N GLY A 58 -39.86 53.35 -15.45
CA GLY A 58 -39.96 53.12 -16.90
C GLY A 58 -38.71 53.21 -17.71
N GLU A 59 -38.31 52.05 -18.21
CA GLU A 59 -38.11 51.77 -19.65
C GLU A 59 -37.68 50.30 -19.81
N GLU A 60 -38.49 49.52 -20.51
CA GLU A 60 -38.17 48.18 -20.94
C GLU A 60 -36.99 48.23 -21.92
N GLN A 61 -35.80 47.81 -21.47
CA GLN A 61 -34.75 47.35 -22.35
C GLN A 61 -34.61 45.83 -22.20
N THR A 62 -35.10 45.10 -23.19
CA THR A 62 -34.82 43.69 -23.40
C THR A 62 -33.34 43.53 -23.70
N THR A 63 -32.57 43.26 -22.67
CA THR A 63 -31.20 42.73 -22.87
C THR A 63 -31.28 41.22 -22.99
N ASP A 64 -31.12 40.78 -24.21
CA ASP A 64 -30.87 39.41 -24.61
C ASP A 64 -29.51 38.99 -23.96
N SER A 65 -29.55 38.51 -22.70
CA SER A 65 -28.39 37.91 -22.06
C SER A 65 -28.19 36.55 -22.70
N LYS A 66 -27.36 36.47 -23.76
CA LYS A 66 -26.69 35.25 -24.14
C LYS A 66 -25.87 34.83 -22.93
N ALA A 67 -26.35 33.81 -22.21
CA ALA A 67 -25.49 33.04 -21.30
C ALA A 67 -24.36 32.49 -22.18
N GLU A 68 -23.17 33.01 -21.99
CA GLU A 68 -21.96 32.33 -22.47
C GLU A 68 -21.95 30.98 -21.77
N VAL A 69 -22.23 29.93 -22.52
CA VAL A 69 -21.97 28.56 -22.10
C VAL A 69 -20.44 28.48 -21.97
N GLU A 70 -19.94 28.55 -20.75
CA GLU A 70 -18.55 28.27 -20.48
C GLU A 70 -18.28 26.86 -21.06
N ALA A 71 -17.40 26.78 -22.05
CA ALA A 71 -17.03 25.49 -22.65
C ALA A 71 -16.45 24.64 -21.54
N GLU A 72 -17.08 23.50 -21.25
CA GLU A 72 -16.57 22.52 -20.28
C GLU A 72 -15.13 22.18 -20.67
N LYS A 73 -14.23 22.30 -19.70
CA LYS A 73 -12.84 21.87 -19.92
C LYS A 73 -12.85 20.38 -20.22
N PRO A 74 -12.06 19.92 -21.22
CA PRO A 74 -11.98 18.50 -21.50
C PRO A 74 -11.51 17.74 -20.24
N TYR A 75 -12.11 16.59 -19.99
CA TYR A 75 -11.70 15.69 -18.90
C TYR A 75 -10.23 15.27 -19.11
N VAL A 76 -9.45 15.32 -18.03
CA VAL A 76 -8.09 14.78 -18.01
C VAL A 76 -8.15 13.47 -17.24
N PRO A 77 -7.75 12.33 -17.84
CA PRO A 77 -7.72 11.04 -17.15
C PRO A 77 -6.90 11.11 -15.87
N ILE A 78 -7.36 10.40 -14.84
CA ILE A 78 -6.60 10.23 -13.61
C ILE A 78 -5.58 9.14 -13.83
N THR A 79 -4.34 9.40 -13.45
CA THR A 79 -3.23 8.47 -13.60
C THR A 79 -2.91 7.79 -12.27
N MET A 80 -2.75 6.46 -12.31
CA MET A 80 -2.22 5.69 -11.18
C MET A 80 -1.05 4.83 -11.66
N ALA A 81 -0.13 4.51 -10.75
CA ALA A 81 0.92 3.55 -11.03
C ALA A 81 1.11 2.58 -9.87
N PHE A 82 1.42 1.33 -10.20
CA PHE A 82 1.65 0.26 -9.23
C PHE A 82 2.98 -0.42 -9.52
N VAL A 83 3.71 -0.73 -8.46
CA VAL A 83 4.95 -1.53 -8.51
C VAL A 83 4.88 -2.69 -7.52
N GLY A 84 5.73 -3.69 -7.72
CA GLY A 84 5.84 -4.86 -6.87
C GLY A 84 6.62 -4.61 -5.57
N ASP A 85 7.35 -5.63 -5.15
CA ASP A 85 7.99 -5.71 -3.84
C ASP A 85 9.14 -4.71 -3.70
N MET A 86 9.11 -3.91 -2.63
CA MET A 86 10.13 -2.91 -2.31
C MET A 86 10.65 -3.09 -0.88
N TYR A 87 11.99 -3.04 -0.73
CA TYR A 87 12.69 -3.10 0.54
C TYR A 87 13.79 -2.03 0.61
N LEU A 88 13.63 -1.04 1.49
CA LEU A 88 14.56 0.08 1.67
C LEU A 88 15.71 -0.25 2.64
N GLY A 89 16.39 -1.38 2.39
CA GLY A 89 17.48 -1.90 3.21
C GLY A 89 18.77 -1.08 3.15
N ASP A 90 19.83 -1.58 3.84
CA ASP A 90 21.10 -0.86 4.02
C ASP A 90 21.86 -0.61 2.71
N GLU A 91 21.90 -1.60 1.83
CA GLU A 91 22.62 -1.48 0.56
C GLU A 91 21.96 -0.45 -0.35
N LEU A 92 20.64 -0.42 -0.40
CA LEU A 92 19.88 0.56 -1.14
C LEU A 92 20.14 1.96 -0.58
N TYR A 93 20.06 2.13 0.73
CA TYR A 93 20.35 3.41 1.38
C TYR A 93 21.78 3.87 1.12
N GLY A 94 22.71 2.92 1.00
CA GLY A 94 24.09 3.19 0.56
C GLY A 94 24.18 3.78 -0.86
N ASN A 95 23.30 3.38 -1.78
CA ASN A 95 23.20 3.99 -3.11
C ASN A 95 22.56 5.38 -3.06
N TYR A 96 21.49 5.54 -2.27
CA TYR A 96 20.87 6.85 -2.04
C TYR A 96 21.85 7.89 -1.53
N THR A 97 22.66 7.56 -0.53
CA THR A 97 23.65 8.51 0.04
C THR A 97 24.72 8.96 -0.95
N LYS A 98 24.97 8.18 -2.01
CA LYS A 98 25.96 8.50 -3.06
C LYS A 98 25.36 9.30 -4.22
N SER A 99 24.13 9.02 -4.59
CA SER A 99 23.54 9.47 -5.86
C SER A 99 22.12 10.01 -5.73
N GLY A 100 21.58 10.13 -4.52
CA GLY A 100 20.19 10.49 -4.31
C GLY A 100 19.24 9.43 -4.87
N LEU A 101 18.02 9.83 -5.24
CA LEU A 101 16.99 8.93 -5.76
C LEU A 101 17.41 8.20 -7.04
N THR A 102 18.22 8.85 -7.89
CA THR A 102 18.74 8.22 -9.11
C THR A 102 19.78 7.11 -8.85
N GLY A 103 20.16 6.91 -7.58
CA GLY A 103 20.98 5.79 -7.14
C GLY A 103 20.24 4.45 -7.11
N PHE A 104 18.87 4.47 -7.17
CA PHE A 104 18.06 3.27 -7.17
C PHE A 104 16.86 3.28 -8.13
N LEU A 105 16.47 4.43 -8.70
CA LEU A 105 15.54 4.49 -9.83
C LEU A 105 16.18 5.30 -10.97
N SER A 106 16.14 4.78 -12.19
CA SER A 106 16.50 5.59 -13.36
C SER A 106 15.56 6.78 -13.51
N GLN A 107 16.00 7.85 -14.16
CA GLN A 107 15.19 9.07 -14.27
C GLN A 107 13.80 8.81 -14.91
N PRO A 108 13.65 8.02 -15.99
CA PRO A 108 12.33 7.74 -16.54
C PRO A 108 11.38 7.06 -15.53
N ILE A 109 11.89 6.17 -14.70
CA ILE A 109 11.09 5.51 -13.66
C ILE A 109 10.75 6.50 -12.53
N LEU A 110 11.71 7.31 -12.12
CA LEU A 110 11.47 8.35 -11.11
C LEU A 110 10.43 9.38 -11.59
N ASP A 111 10.46 9.73 -12.88
CA ASP A 111 9.46 10.62 -13.47
C ASP A 111 8.04 10.03 -13.41
N ILE A 112 7.88 8.70 -13.60
CA ILE A 112 6.59 8.03 -13.41
C ILE A 112 6.13 8.18 -11.95
N PHE A 113 7.00 7.88 -10.98
CA PHE A 113 6.67 7.99 -9.56
C PHE A 113 6.21 9.40 -9.17
N GLN A 114 6.87 10.44 -9.69
CA GLN A 114 6.65 11.83 -9.30
C GLN A 114 5.56 12.55 -10.09
N GLN A 115 5.14 12.02 -11.24
CA GLN A 115 4.17 12.68 -12.13
C GLN A 115 2.80 12.00 -12.15
N THR A 116 2.70 10.80 -11.60
CA THR A 116 1.44 10.06 -11.48
C THR A 116 0.59 10.65 -10.35
N ASP A 117 -0.74 10.75 -10.53
CA ASP A 117 -1.64 11.28 -9.50
C ASP A 117 -1.69 10.41 -8.24
N ILE A 118 -1.54 9.07 -8.38
CA ILE A 118 -1.49 8.13 -7.26
C ILE A 118 -0.47 7.03 -7.54
N MET A 119 0.62 6.99 -6.77
CA MET A 119 1.65 5.96 -6.83
C MET A 119 1.53 4.98 -5.66
N VAL A 120 1.41 3.68 -5.96
CA VAL A 120 1.20 2.60 -4.97
C VAL A 120 2.34 1.59 -5.03
N ALA A 121 2.88 1.21 -3.85
CA ALA A 121 3.99 0.25 -3.74
C ALA A 121 3.76 -0.78 -2.61
N ASN A 122 4.35 -1.97 -2.71
CA ASN A 122 4.38 -2.95 -1.62
C ASN A 122 5.60 -2.70 -0.72
N HIS A 123 5.33 -2.33 0.54
CA HIS A 123 6.32 -2.12 1.60
C HIS A 123 6.61 -3.47 2.28
N GLU A 124 7.59 -4.22 1.78
CA GLU A 124 7.82 -5.61 2.18
C GLU A 124 8.97 -5.76 3.18
N TYR A 125 8.82 -5.12 4.34
CA TYR A 125 9.74 -5.17 5.48
C TYR A 125 9.10 -4.54 6.73
N CYS A 126 9.81 -4.59 7.86
CA CYS A 126 9.47 -3.80 9.06
C CYS A 126 10.28 -2.50 9.09
N ALA A 127 9.63 -1.35 9.29
CA ALA A 127 10.30 -0.11 9.67
C ALA A 127 10.42 -0.05 11.20
N THR A 128 11.55 -0.50 11.75
CA THR A 128 11.76 -0.57 13.21
C THR A 128 13.22 -0.42 13.59
N ASP A 129 13.46 0.11 14.77
CA ASP A 129 14.77 0.23 15.39
C ASP A 129 15.04 -0.88 16.42
N LEU A 130 14.18 -1.91 16.50
CA LEU A 130 14.36 -3.08 17.34
C LEU A 130 15.62 -3.86 16.98
N GLY A 131 16.25 -4.47 17.97
CA GLY A 131 17.44 -5.32 17.79
C GLY A 131 17.11 -6.68 17.15
N GLU A 132 18.15 -7.40 16.78
CA GLU A 132 18.02 -8.73 16.15
C GLU A 132 17.36 -9.78 17.05
N GLU A 133 17.42 -9.57 18.36
CA GLU A 133 16.77 -10.42 19.36
C GLU A 133 15.23 -10.34 19.35
N ALA A 134 14.69 -9.33 18.69
CA ALA A 134 13.24 -9.13 18.57
C ALA A 134 12.62 -9.86 17.37
N LYS A 135 13.38 -10.65 16.60
CA LYS A 135 12.86 -11.48 15.52
C LYS A 135 11.74 -12.39 16.00
N ASP A 136 10.64 -12.39 15.28
CA ASP A 136 9.45 -13.20 15.59
C ASP A 136 9.30 -14.42 14.66
N THR A 137 10.33 -14.75 13.91
CA THR A 137 10.35 -15.88 12.99
C THR A 137 11.73 -16.52 12.90
N GLU A 138 11.75 -17.84 12.74
CA GLU A 138 12.97 -18.63 12.48
C GLU A 138 13.35 -18.67 10.98
N GLN A 139 12.72 -17.87 10.14
CA GLN A 139 13.01 -17.80 8.72
C GLN A 139 14.43 -17.27 8.45
N LEU A 140 15.01 -17.71 7.33
CA LEU A 140 16.35 -17.28 6.91
C LEU A 140 16.39 -15.78 6.58
N TYR A 141 15.30 -15.26 6.00
CA TYR A 141 15.18 -13.89 5.55
C TYR A 141 14.20 -13.16 6.48
N ASN A 142 14.70 -12.13 7.14
CA ASN A 142 13.93 -11.20 7.95
C ASN A 142 14.34 -9.80 7.52
N PHE A 143 13.38 -8.99 7.11
CA PHE A 143 13.64 -7.68 6.53
C PHE A 143 13.22 -6.56 7.47
N LYS A 144 14.17 -5.68 7.78
CA LYS A 144 13.89 -4.42 8.48
C LYS A 144 14.72 -3.28 7.94
N ALA A 145 14.21 -2.06 8.12
CA ALA A 145 14.97 -0.84 7.93
C ALA A 145 14.76 0.08 9.13
N PRO A 146 15.74 0.95 9.47
CA PRO A 146 15.55 1.97 10.49
C PRO A 146 14.36 2.87 10.16
N THR A 147 13.56 3.22 11.18
CA THR A 147 12.39 4.12 11.04
C THR A 147 12.75 5.43 10.36
N ALA A 148 13.95 5.95 10.59
CA ALA A 148 14.46 7.17 9.97
C ALA A 148 14.57 7.15 8.45
N ARG A 149 14.32 6.02 7.77
CA ARG A 149 14.36 5.91 6.30
C ARG A 149 13.01 6.06 5.63
N GLU A 150 11.92 6.03 6.36
CA GLU A 150 10.57 6.04 5.80
C GLU A 150 10.22 7.34 5.06
N PHE A 151 10.96 8.43 5.28
CA PHE A 151 10.84 9.66 4.48
C PHE A 151 11.10 9.42 2.99
N LEU A 152 11.85 8.37 2.63
CA LEU A 152 12.16 8.03 1.25
C LEU A 152 10.92 7.71 0.42
N TRP A 153 9.87 7.18 1.01
CA TRP A 153 8.60 6.95 0.31
C TRP A 153 8.04 8.26 -0.25
N LYS A 154 8.06 9.30 0.57
CA LYS A 154 7.61 10.64 0.15
C LYS A 154 8.55 11.27 -0.88
N ASP A 155 9.86 11.17 -0.69
CA ASP A 155 10.86 11.70 -1.62
C ASP A 155 10.76 11.01 -3.00
N LEU A 156 10.40 9.72 -3.02
CA LEU A 156 10.12 8.97 -4.25
C LEU A 156 8.86 9.44 -4.96
N GLY A 157 7.90 10.00 -4.26
CA GLY A 157 6.57 10.32 -4.79
C GLY A 157 5.56 9.19 -4.61
N VAL A 158 5.77 8.30 -3.63
CA VAL A 158 4.78 7.27 -3.29
C VAL A 158 3.66 7.87 -2.44
N ASP A 159 2.41 7.59 -2.82
CA ASP A 159 1.21 8.14 -2.18
C ASP A 159 0.51 7.15 -1.27
N LEU A 160 0.81 5.86 -1.40
CA LEU A 160 0.19 4.77 -0.65
C LEU A 160 1.11 3.55 -0.64
N VAL A 161 1.24 2.91 0.51
CA VAL A 161 1.93 1.61 0.61
C VAL A 161 1.00 0.52 1.11
N THR A 162 1.23 -0.72 0.63
CA THR A 162 0.57 -1.90 1.18
C THR A 162 1.48 -2.57 2.21
N LEU A 163 0.91 -2.97 3.34
CA LEU A 163 1.56 -3.70 4.42
C LEU A 163 1.06 -5.15 4.53
N ALA A 164 0.13 -5.58 3.68
CA ALA A 164 -0.38 -6.94 3.69
C ALA A 164 0.59 -7.90 3.01
N ASN A 165 1.71 -8.23 3.65
CA ASN A 165 2.72 -9.17 3.14
C ASN A 165 3.35 -10.01 4.27
N ASN A 166 4.20 -10.96 3.93
CA ASN A 166 4.79 -11.89 4.88
C ASN A 166 6.00 -11.35 5.64
N HIS A 167 6.47 -10.13 5.36
CA HIS A 167 7.61 -9.52 6.03
C HIS A 167 7.26 -8.33 6.93
N THR A 168 6.00 -7.93 6.96
CA THR A 168 5.51 -6.78 7.74
C THR A 168 5.68 -6.97 9.26
N MET A 169 5.75 -8.23 9.73
CA MET A 169 5.86 -8.55 11.15
C MET A 169 7.07 -9.43 11.48
N ASP A 170 8.13 -9.40 10.70
CA ASP A 170 9.35 -10.18 10.94
C ASP A 170 9.98 -9.96 12.34
N TYR A 171 9.65 -8.83 12.97
CA TYR A 171 10.08 -8.44 14.32
C TYR A 171 8.89 -8.26 15.28
N GLY A 172 7.77 -8.94 15.01
CA GLY A 172 6.58 -9.03 15.87
C GLY A 172 5.72 -7.76 15.89
N ASP A 173 4.75 -7.75 16.80
CA ASP A 173 3.72 -6.71 16.93
C ASP A 173 4.31 -5.30 17.03
N GLN A 174 5.39 -5.14 17.82
CA GLN A 174 5.99 -3.82 18.02
C GLN A 174 6.58 -3.27 16.71
N SER A 175 7.16 -4.12 15.85
CA SER A 175 7.70 -3.68 14.56
C SER A 175 6.62 -3.21 13.61
N LEU A 176 5.45 -3.85 13.61
CA LEU A 176 4.29 -3.37 12.86
C LEU A 176 3.82 -2.01 13.40
N LEU A 177 3.71 -1.85 14.72
CA LEU A 177 3.29 -0.58 15.32
C LEU A 177 4.29 0.54 15.05
N ASP A 178 5.59 0.26 15.05
CA ASP A 178 6.64 1.21 14.67
C ASP A 178 6.49 1.62 13.20
N THR A 179 6.26 0.66 12.31
CA THR A 179 6.03 0.89 10.87
C THR A 179 4.82 1.80 10.66
N LEU A 180 3.66 1.45 11.23
CA LEU A 180 2.42 2.23 11.11
C LEU A 180 2.60 3.67 11.62
N ASN A 181 3.19 3.83 12.81
CA ASN A 181 3.40 5.15 13.40
C ASN A 181 4.41 5.99 12.59
N THR A 182 5.42 5.35 12.00
CA THR A 182 6.44 6.06 11.23
C THR A 182 5.89 6.50 9.88
N LEU A 183 5.17 5.64 9.16
CA LEU A 183 4.49 5.98 7.91
C LEU A 183 3.49 7.12 8.11
N ASP A 184 2.68 7.07 9.18
CA ASP A 184 1.78 8.15 9.56
C ASP A 184 2.54 9.48 9.81
N SER A 185 3.67 9.41 10.52
CA SER A 185 4.49 10.60 10.84
C SER A 185 5.10 11.29 9.62
N VAL A 186 5.39 10.53 8.55
CA VAL A 186 5.89 11.07 7.28
C VAL A 186 4.77 11.38 6.28
N GLY A 187 3.51 11.06 6.63
CA GLY A 187 2.33 11.36 5.85
C GLY A 187 2.12 10.42 4.66
N ILE A 188 2.52 9.16 4.80
CA ILE A 188 2.28 8.09 3.83
C ILE A 188 1.19 7.15 4.38
N PRO A 189 -0.02 7.15 3.80
CA PRO A 189 -1.06 6.19 4.13
C PRO A 189 -0.61 4.74 3.90
N SER A 190 -1.14 3.81 4.70
CA SER A 190 -0.87 2.38 4.54
C SER A 190 -2.15 1.57 4.69
N ILE A 191 -2.23 0.42 3.98
CA ILE A 191 -3.38 -0.48 3.96
C ILE A 191 -2.96 -1.93 4.17
N GLY A 192 -3.90 -2.77 4.63
CA GLY A 192 -3.72 -4.21 4.72
C GLY A 192 -3.05 -4.72 5.99
N ALA A 193 -2.67 -3.83 6.91
CA ALA A 193 -2.27 -4.16 8.28
C ALA A 193 -2.71 -3.04 9.23
N GLY A 194 -2.87 -3.33 10.51
CA GLY A 194 -3.39 -2.35 11.45
C GLY A 194 -3.20 -2.75 12.91
N LYS A 195 -3.61 -1.86 13.81
CA LYS A 195 -3.59 -2.07 15.27
C LYS A 195 -4.63 -3.11 15.73
N ASN A 196 -5.56 -3.44 14.86
CA ASN A 196 -6.63 -4.43 15.03
C ASN A 196 -7.19 -4.79 13.66
N LEU A 197 -8.15 -5.72 13.60
CA LEU A 197 -8.78 -6.19 12.37
C LEU A 197 -9.53 -5.09 11.61
N SER A 198 -10.20 -4.19 12.32
CA SER A 198 -10.91 -3.07 11.68
C SER A 198 -9.93 -2.13 10.96
N ASP A 199 -8.81 -1.81 11.58
CA ASP A 199 -7.77 -0.98 10.97
C ASP A 199 -7.10 -1.70 9.79
N ALA A 200 -6.83 -3.01 9.94
CA ALA A 200 -6.21 -3.81 8.87
C ALA A 200 -7.09 -3.99 7.63
N LEU A 201 -8.42 -4.00 7.81
CA LEU A 201 -9.42 -4.06 6.73
C LEU A 201 -9.77 -2.69 6.16
N ALA A 202 -9.45 -1.60 6.86
CA ALA A 202 -9.84 -0.25 6.46
C ALA A 202 -9.27 0.11 5.08
N PRO A 203 -10.11 0.66 4.17
CA PRO A 203 -9.64 1.16 2.89
C PRO A 203 -8.96 2.52 3.03
N GLU A 204 -8.04 2.83 2.15
CA GLU A 204 -7.66 4.21 1.85
C GLU A 204 -8.53 4.71 0.70
N ILE A 205 -9.17 5.87 0.86
CA ILE A 205 -10.01 6.50 -0.17
C ILE A 205 -9.41 7.83 -0.58
N LYS A 206 -8.98 7.93 -1.83
CA LYS A 206 -8.50 9.18 -2.42
C LYS A 206 -9.56 9.80 -3.33
N VAL A 207 -9.62 11.13 -3.32
CA VAL A 207 -10.52 11.87 -4.22
C VAL A 207 -9.65 12.70 -5.17
N VAL A 208 -9.66 12.32 -6.44
CA VAL A 208 -8.90 12.99 -7.51
C VAL A 208 -9.87 13.35 -8.63
N ASN A 209 -9.84 14.60 -9.10
CA ASN A 209 -10.72 15.13 -10.15
C ASN A 209 -12.22 14.81 -9.93
N GLY A 210 -12.64 14.75 -8.65
CA GLY A 210 -14.01 14.46 -8.25
C GLY A 210 -14.40 12.99 -8.19
N LYS A 211 -13.53 12.06 -8.61
CA LYS A 211 -13.73 10.61 -8.49
C LYS A 211 -13.19 10.07 -7.18
N LYS A 212 -13.94 9.18 -6.54
CA LYS A 212 -13.53 8.43 -5.35
C LYS A 212 -12.86 7.12 -5.77
N ILE A 213 -11.61 6.94 -5.38
CA ILE A 213 -10.80 5.75 -5.67
C ILE A 213 -10.44 5.10 -4.35
N ALA A 214 -10.91 3.88 -4.12
CA ALA A 214 -10.65 3.12 -2.90
C ALA A 214 -9.57 2.06 -3.14
N PHE A 215 -8.73 1.86 -2.12
CA PHE A 215 -7.66 0.88 -2.12
C PHE A 215 -7.80 -0.03 -0.91
N LEU A 216 -7.68 -1.34 -1.14
CA LEU A 216 -7.65 -2.39 -0.12
C LEU A 216 -6.43 -3.27 -0.35
N ALA A 217 -5.91 -3.92 0.72
CA ALA A 217 -4.88 -4.93 0.57
C ALA A 217 -5.11 -6.13 1.50
N ALA A 218 -4.67 -7.31 1.05
CA ALA A 218 -4.69 -8.53 1.85
C ALA A 218 -3.56 -9.47 1.46
N SER A 219 -3.10 -10.31 2.40
CA SER A 219 -2.11 -11.34 2.14
C SER A 219 -2.72 -12.74 2.16
N ARG A 220 -2.40 -13.55 1.15
CA ARG A 220 -2.68 -14.99 1.11
C ARG A 220 -1.54 -15.80 1.75
N PHE A 221 -0.42 -15.17 2.05
CA PHE A 221 0.75 -15.80 2.62
C PHE A 221 1.27 -15.04 3.83
N ILE A 222 1.41 -15.72 4.97
CA ILE A 222 2.05 -15.22 6.19
C ILE A 222 2.90 -16.34 6.79
N LEU A 223 3.97 -15.97 7.48
CA LEU A 223 4.92 -16.92 8.07
C LEU A 223 4.47 -17.46 9.43
N ASN A 224 3.77 -16.66 10.21
CA ASN A 224 3.28 -17.01 11.54
C ASN A 224 1.77 -16.76 11.63
N TYR A 225 1.01 -17.75 12.09
CA TYR A 225 -0.44 -17.61 12.24
C TYR A 225 -0.86 -16.59 13.31
N ASP A 226 0.01 -16.25 14.27
CA ASP A 226 -0.28 -15.22 15.26
C ASP A 226 -0.21 -13.78 14.67
N TRP A 227 0.24 -13.63 13.42
CA TRP A 227 0.31 -12.34 12.74
C TRP A 227 -1.02 -11.88 12.12
N TYR A 228 -2.08 -12.65 12.27
CA TYR A 228 -3.42 -12.19 11.90
C TYR A 228 -3.85 -11.01 12.75
N ALA A 229 -4.32 -9.93 12.14
CA ALA A 229 -5.06 -8.92 12.88
C ALA A 229 -6.31 -9.54 13.53
N THR A 230 -6.54 -9.29 14.80
CA THR A 230 -7.78 -9.65 15.50
C THR A 230 -8.51 -8.39 15.95
N GLU A 231 -9.66 -8.55 16.60
CA GLU A 231 -10.37 -7.38 17.15
C GLU A 231 -9.53 -6.58 18.14
N THR A 232 -8.55 -7.21 18.80
CA THR A 232 -7.79 -6.61 19.89
C THR A 232 -6.27 -6.68 19.75
N THR A 233 -5.75 -7.32 18.70
CA THR A 233 -4.31 -7.43 18.45
C THR A 233 -3.94 -6.87 17.09
N PRO A 234 -2.78 -6.21 16.99
CA PRO A 234 -2.25 -5.74 15.71
C PRO A 234 -1.95 -6.92 14.77
N GLY A 235 -1.96 -6.68 13.49
CA GLY A 235 -1.63 -7.70 12.52
C GLY A 235 -2.03 -7.36 11.09
N ILE A 236 -1.96 -8.38 10.24
CA ILE A 236 -2.13 -8.31 8.79
C ILE A 236 -3.56 -8.73 8.43
N MET A 237 -4.18 -8.03 7.48
CA MET A 237 -5.38 -8.51 6.79
C MET A 237 -5.02 -9.67 5.88
N THR A 238 -5.63 -10.82 6.11
CA THR A 238 -5.34 -12.03 5.33
C THR A 238 -6.52 -12.44 4.47
N THR A 239 -6.24 -13.20 3.42
CA THR A 239 -7.23 -13.68 2.47
C THR A 239 -6.94 -15.12 2.08
N TYR A 240 -7.66 -16.06 2.68
CA TYR A 240 -7.60 -17.46 2.29
C TYR A 240 -8.98 -17.86 1.75
N GLU A 241 -9.01 -18.43 0.56
CA GLU A 241 -10.25 -18.84 -0.09
C GLU A 241 -11.11 -19.71 0.82
N GLY A 242 -12.41 -19.40 0.90
CA GLY A 242 -13.36 -20.11 1.75
C GLY A 242 -13.32 -19.77 3.25
N THR A 243 -12.53 -18.75 3.66
CA THR A 243 -12.53 -18.26 5.04
C THR A 243 -13.41 -17.01 5.22
N ASP A 244 -13.77 -16.72 6.49
CA ASP A 244 -14.51 -15.50 6.83
C ASP A 244 -13.77 -14.23 6.40
N ARG A 245 -12.44 -14.20 6.45
CA ARG A 245 -11.63 -13.04 6.07
C ARG A 245 -11.70 -12.74 4.57
N PHE A 246 -11.72 -13.77 3.74
CA PHE A 246 -12.01 -13.61 2.31
C PHE A 246 -13.42 -13.06 2.08
N GLY A 247 -14.40 -13.51 2.91
CA GLY A 247 -15.74 -12.94 2.96
C GLY A 247 -15.73 -11.45 3.32
N MET A 248 -15.07 -11.08 4.43
CA MET A 248 -14.94 -9.68 4.89
C MET A 248 -14.37 -8.76 3.82
N MET A 249 -13.32 -9.18 3.10
CA MET A 249 -12.76 -8.41 1.99
C MET A 249 -13.80 -8.16 0.88
N LYS A 250 -14.56 -9.17 0.50
CA LYS A 250 -15.61 -9.04 -0.51
C LYS A 250 -16.76 -8.14 -0.05
N ASP A 251 -17.19 -8.29 1.20
CA ASP A 251 -18.22 -7.46 1.80
C ASP A 251 -17.79 -5.99 1.84
N GLU A 252 -16.52 -5.73 2.17
CA GLU A 252 -15.96 -4.36 2.17
C GLU A 252 -15.88 -3.78 0.75
N ILE A 253 -15.44 -4.57 -0.26
CA ILE A 253 -15.47 -4.15 -1.67
C ILE A 253 -16.89 -3.78 -2.08
N THR A 254 -17.87 -4.62 -1.76
CA THR A 254 -19.27 -4.34 -2.06
C THR A 254 -19.77 -3.08 -1.36
N ARG A 255 -19.43 -2.88 -0.08
CA ARG A 255 -19.77 -1.67 0.68
C ARG A 255 -19.18 -0.41 0.04
N LEU A 256 -17.94 -0.46 -0.40
CA LEU A 256 -17.28 0.65 -1.09
C LEU A 256 -17.98 1.04 -2.38
N LYS A 257 -18.42 0.07 -3.17
CA LYS A 257 -19.17 0.32 -4.42
C LYS A 257 -20.61 0.76 -4.16
N GLU A 258 -21.31 0.08 -3.25
CA GLU A 258 -22.76 0.27 -3.08
C GLU A 258 -23.14 1.38 -2.09
N GLU A 259 -22.40 1.53 -0.99
CA GLU A 259 -22.70 2.49 0.07
C GLU A 259 -21.84 3.75 -0.05
N GLU A 260 -20.52 3.62 -0.12
CA GLU A 260 -19.59 4.75 -0.26
C GLU A 260 -19.61 5.37 -1.65
N LYS A 261 -20.12 4.65 -2.66
CA LYS A 261 -20.19 5.08 -4.06
C LYS A 261 -18.80 5.41 -4.63
N CYS A 262 -17.81 4.57 -4.31
CA CYS A 262 -16.51 4.70 -4.93
C CYS A 262 -16.60 4.40 -6.43
N ASP A 263 -16.03 5.28 -7.23
CA ASP A 263 -15.97 5.13 -8.68
C ASP A 263 -15.11 3.93 -9.06
N ILE A 264 -13.96 3.80 -8.39
CA ILE A 264 -12.98 2.73 -8.61
C ILE A 264 -12.62 2.08 -7.26
N VAL A 265 -12.51 0.74 -7.25
CA VAL A 265 -11.98 -0.04 -6.13
C VAL A 265 -10.81 -0.89 -6.62
N CYS A 266 -9.62 -0.63 -6.09
CA CYS A 266 -8.39 -1.36 -6.36
C CYS A 266 -8.06 -2.29 -5.18
N VAL A 267 -7.69 -3.54 -5.47
CA VAL A 267 -7.27 -4.50 -4.44
C VAL A 267 -5.85 -4.96 -4.70
N TYR A 268 -4.96 -4.75 -3.73
CA TYR A 268 -3.58 -5.25 -3.79
C TYR A 268 -3.48 -6.56 -2.98
N VAL A 269 -2.97 -7.63 -3.61
CA VAL A 269 -2.96 -8.98 -3.00
C VAL A 269 -1.55 -9.56 -3.00
N HIS A 270 -1.04 -9.90 -1.82
CA HIS A 270 0.23 -10.60 -1.67
C HIS A 270 -0.03 -12.11 -1.68
N PHE A 271 0.22 -12.78 -2.82
CA PHE A 271 -0.15 -14.17 -3.05
C PHE A 271 0.71 -14.88 -4.12
N GLY A 272 0.51 -16.19 -4.26
CA GLY A 272 1.22 -17.01 -5.22
C GLY A 272 2.29 -17.87 -4.57
N LYS A 273 3.22 -18.33 -5.38
CA LYS A 273 4.37 -19.13 -4.96
C LYS A 273 5.65 -18.47 -5.45
N GLU A 274 6.60 -18.28 -4.55
CA GLU A 274 7.89 -17.67 -4.86
C GLU A 274 8.62 -18.39 -6.01
N LYS A 275 9.31 -17.60 -6.82
CA LYS A 275 10.21 -18.04 -7.90
C LYS A 275 9.55 -18.94 -8.94
N THR A 276 8.26 -18.72 -9.20
CA THR A 276 7.53 -19.40 -10.28
C THR A 276 6.75 -18.41 -11.13
N TYR A 277 6.69 -18.67 -12.42
CA TYR A 277 5.83 -17.93 -13.37
C TYR A 277 4.41 -18.50 -13.43
N GLU A 278 4.21 -19.72 -12.94
CA GLU A 278 2.92 -20.39 -12.93
C GLU A 278 2.05 -19.91 -11.79
N LEU A 279 0.77 -19.67 -12.07
CA LEU A 279 -0.21 -19.33 -11.05
C LEU A 279 -0.52 -20.55 -10.17
N THR A 280 -0.65 -20.31 -8.88
CA THR A 280 -1.27 -21.29 -7.99
C THR A 280 -2.79 -21.29 -8.18
N SER A 281 -3.46 -22.41 -7.94
CA SER A 281 -4.90 -22.54 -8.18
C SER A 281 -5.77 -21.56 -7.39
N ASN A 282 -5.27 -21.02 -6.29
CA ASN A 282 -5.99 -20.06 -5.45
C ASN A 282 -5.89 -18.60 -5.93
N GLN A 283 -4.88 -18.24 -6.71
CA GLN A 283 -4.74 -16.87 -7.21
C GLN A 283 -5.95 -16.43 -8.07
N PRO A 284 -6.36 -17.18 -9.11
CA PRO A 284 -7.56 -16.82 -9.85
C PRO A 284 -8.84 -16.83 -9.00
N VAL A 285 -8.98 -17.76 -8.07
CA VAL A 285 -10.16 -17.84 -7.19
C VAL A 285 -10.32 -16.58 -6.34
N ILE A 286 -9.22 -16.07 -5.79
CA ILE A 286 -9.20 -14.86 -4.97
C ILE A 286 -9.45 -13.62 -5.84
N ALA A 287 -8.70 -13.48 -6.94
CA ALA A 287 -8.81 -12.33 -7.82
C ALA A 287 -10.21 -12.21 -8.44
N HIS A 288 -10.75 -13.29 -9.00
CA HIS A 288 -12.11 -13.33 -9.53
C HIS A 288 -13.14 -13.02 -8.46
N GLY A 289 -12.96 -13.56 -7.23
CA GLY A 289 -13.87 -13.28 -6.12
C GLY A 289 -13.93 -11.81 -5.72
N TYR A 290 -12.84 -11.07 -5.87
CA TYR A 290 -12.81 -9.63 -5.64
C TYR A 290 -13.46 -8.84 -6.78
N ILE A 291 -13.18 -9.21 -8.04
CA ILE A 291 -13.86 -8.60 -9.19
C ILE A 291 -15.38 -8.89 -9.12
N ASP A 292 -15.78 -10.11 -8.75
CA ASP A 292 -17.19 -10.46 -8.59
C ASP A 292 -17.88 -9.68 -7.46
N ALA A 293 -17.13 -9.21 -6.47
CA ALA A 293 -17.63 -8.34 -5.39
C ALA A 293 -17.65 -6.84 -5.78
N GLY A 294 -17.08 -6.47 -6.94
CA GLY A 294 -17.12 -5.11 -7.47
C GLY A 294 -15.74 -4.40 -7.54
N ALA A 295 -14.63 -5.10 -7.33
CA ALA A 295 -13.32 -4.51 -7.59
C ALA A 295 -13.11 -4.29 -9.10
N ASP A 296 -12.48 -3.16 -9.45
CA ASP A 296 -12.23 -2.76 -10.84
C ASP A 296 -10.79 -3.10 -11.28
N LEU A 297 -9.89 -3.38 -10.32
CA LEU A 297 -8.48 -3.71 -10.57
C LEU A 297 -7.94 -4.59 -9.44
N VAL A 298 -7.19 -5.65 -9.82
CA VAL A 298 -6.44 -6.47 -8.86
C VAL A 298 -4.97 -6.46 -9.23
N ILE A 299 -4.12 -6.13 -8.24
CA ILE A 299 -2.64 -6.11 -8.36
C ILE A 299 -2.06 -7.12 -7.38
N GLY A 300 -1.14 -7.94 -7.86
CA GLY A 300 -0.49 -8.99 -7.08
C GLY A 300 1.01 -8.83 -6.88
N SER A 301 1.52 -9.41 -5.79
CA SER A 301 2.93 -9.48 -5.42
C SER A 301 3.27 -10.81 -4.73
N HIS A 302 4.46 -10.98 -4.17
CA HIS A 302 4.97 -12.16 -3.45
C HIS A 302 5.78 -13.16 -4.29
N ALA A 303 5.41 -13.45 -5.53
CA ALA A 303 6.11 -14.49 -6.29
C ALA A 303 7.57 -14.12 -6.62
N HIS A 304 7.96 -12.85 -6.43
CA HIS A 304 9.29 -12.30 -6.75
C HIS A 304 9.69 -12.43 -8.23
N ASN A 305 8.76 -12.85 -9.06
CA ASN A 305 8.85 -12.96 -10.51
C ASN A 305 7.60 -12.31 -11.14
N LEU A 306 7.71 -11.88 -12.37
CA LEU A 306 6.54 -11.54 -13.18
C LEU A 306 5.63 -12.78 -13.32
N GLN A 307 4.32 -12.60 -13.15
CA GLN A 307 3.31 -13.59 -13.51
C GLN A 307 2.35 -13.01 -14.52
N GLY A 308 1.49 -13.86 -15.09
CA GLY A 308 0.57 -13.48 -16.15
C GLY A 308 -0.41 -12.38 -15.75
N ILE A 309 -1.08 -11.85 -16.74
CA ILE A 309 -2.15 -10.87 -16.65
C ILE A 309 -3.43 -11.54 -17.12
N GLU A 310 -4.57 -11.14 -16.58
CA GLU A 310 -5.88 -11.59 -17.03
C GLU A 310 -6.83 -10.41 -17.14
N ILE A 311 -7.68 -10.40 -18.15
CA ILE A 311 -8.85 -9.53 -18.17
C ILE A 311 -10.07 -10.40 -17.89
N TYR A 312 -10.67 -10.19 -16.71
CA TYR A 312 -11.83 -10.91 -16.23
C TYR A 312 -13.01 -9.96 -16.04
N LYS A 313 -14.10 -10.14 -16.83
CA LYS A 313 -15.27 -9.24 -16.81
C LYS A 313 -14.90 -7.76 -16.97
N ASP A 314 -14.09 -7.47 -17.97
CA ASP A 314 -13.55 -6.13 -18.27
C ASP A 314 -12.57 -5.54 -17.25
N ALA A 315 -12.31 -6.24 -16.12
CA ALA A 315 -11.40 -5.79 -15.09
C ALA A 315 -10.00 -6.44 -15.22
N PRO A 316 -8.91 -5.65 -15.24
CA PRO A 316 -7.57 -6.20 -15.33
C PRO A 316 -7.08 -6.78 -14.00
N ILE A 317 -6.43 -7.92 -14.08
CA ILE A 317 -5.76 -8.62 -12.98
C ILE A 317 -4.29 -8.79 -13.36
N TYR A 318 -3.40 -8.20 -12.60
CA TYR A 318 -1.95 -8.39 -12.69
C TYR A 318 -1.52 -9.34 -11.58
N TYR A 319 -1.26 -10.61 -11.88
CA TYR A 319 -1.03 -11.62 -10.85
C TYR A 319 0.26 -11.44 -10.07
N ASN A 320 1.32 -10.89 -10.67
CA ASN A 320 2.51 -10.52 -9.92
C ASN A 320 3.40 -9.56 -10.70
N LEU A 321 3.82 -8.48 -10.03
CA LEU A 321 4.69 -7.47 -10.63
C LEU A 321 6.18 -7.76 -10.45
N GLY A 322 6.54 -8.80 -9.68
CA GLY A 322 7.91 -9.15 -9.36
C GLY A 322 8.58 -8.22 -8.35
N ASN A 323 9.85 -8.47 -8.09
CA ASN A 323 10.69 -7.61 -7.25
C ASN A 323 10.98 -6.30 -7.96
N PHE A 324 10.47 -5.20 -7.43
CA PHE A 324 10.76 -3.88 -8.00
C PHE A 324 12.08 -3.35 -7.44
N LEU A 325 12.18 -3.12 -6.14
CA LEU A 325 13.39 -2.62 -5.50
C LEU A 325 13.71 -3.49 -4.27
N PHE A 326 14.17 -4.72 -4.51
CA PHE A 326 14.18 -5.74 -3.47
C PHE A 326 15.49 -6.55 -3.32
N GLY A 327 16.44 -6.44 -4.18
CA GLY A 327 17.65 -7.24 -4.07
C GLY A 327 18.76 -6.81 -5.02
N ASN A 328 19.88 -7.53 -4.97
CA ASN A 328 21.04 -7.23 -5.80
C ASN A 328 21.12 -8.06 -7.07
N TYR A 329 20.32 -9.11 -7.21
CA TYR A 329 20.26 -9.96 -8.39
C TYR A 329 19.39 -9.36 -9.48
N ARG A 330 19.64 -9.75 -10.74
CA ARG A 330 18.87 -9.23 -11.87
C ARG A 330 17.55 -9.96 -12.00
N VAL A 331 16.46 -9.21 -12.02
CA VAL A 331 15.11 -9.69 -12.33
C VAL A 331 14.41 -8.73 -13.27
N ASP A 332 13.55 -9.26 -14.13
CA ASP A 332 12.60 -8.47 -14.88
C ASP A 332 11.39 -8.15 -13.97
N THR A 333 10.94 -6.91 -14.02
CA THR A 333 9.82 -6.37 -13.25
C THR A 333 9.07 -5.35 -14.09
N MET A 334 8.03 -4.71 -13.56
CA MET A 334 7.26 -3.72 -14.31
C MET A 334 6.66 -2.65 -13.41
N VAL A 335 6.37 -1.51 -14.03
CA VAL A 335 5.38 -0.56 -13.53
C VAL A 335 4.09 -0.80 -14.30
N VAL A 336 2.98 -0.97 -13.61
CA VAL A 336 1.64 -0.96 -14.20
C VAL A 336 1.12 0.46 -14.13
N ASN A 337 0.99 1.10 -15.28
CA ASN A 337 0.39 2.42 -15.43
C ASN A 337 -1.09 2.24 -15.72
N VAL A 338 -1.93 2.99 -15.04
CA VAL A 338 -3.39 2.92 -15.10
C VAL A 338 -3.94 4.31 -15.38
N GLU A 339 -4.85 4.41 -16.32
CA GLU A 339 -5.61 5.62 -16.59
C GLU A 339 -7.09 5.37 -16.33
N ILE A 340 -7.71 6.22 -15.52
CA ILE A 340 -9.15 6.21 -15.26
C ILE A 340 -9.80 7.26 -16.15
N ASN A 341 -10.65 6.81 -17.05
CA ASN A 341 -11.38 7.65 -17.99
C ASN A 341 -12.62 8.29 -17.33
N GLU A 342 -13.25 9.24 -18.04
CA GLU A 342 -14.43 9.97 -17.57
C GLU A 342 -15.60 9.03 -17.21
N ASP A 343 -15.77 7.97 -17.97
CA ASP A 343 -16.82 6.95 -17.80
C ASP A 343 -16.48 5.85 -16.79
N ASN A 344 -15.39 6.01 -16.02
CA ASN A 344 -14.83 5.04 -15.08
C ASN A 344 -14.21 3.79 -15.73
N SER A 345 -14.07 3.75 -17.06
CA SER A 345 -13.29 2.69 -17.68
C SER A 345 -11.80 2.81 -17.34
N ILE A 346 -11.14 1.68 -17.20
CA ILE A 346 -9.71 1.58 -16.88
C ILE A 346 -8.95 1.17 -18.12
N SER A 347 -7.92 1.94 -18.47
CA SER A 347 -6.91 1.57 -19.47
C SER A 347 -5.60 1.28 -18.75
N THR A 348 -4.90 0.22 -19.16
CA THR A 348 -3.63 -0.15 -18.51
C THR A 348 -2.50 -0.29 -19.53
N ARG A 349 -1.30 0.09 -19.09
CA ARG A 349 -0.06 -0.01 -19.86
C ARG A 349 1.09 -0.48 -18.96
N ILE A 350 1.92 -1.36 -19.48
CA ILE A 350 3.11 -1.84 -18.80
C ILE A 350 4.30 -0.97 -19.20
N THR A 351 5.08 -0.49 -18.22
CA THR A 351 6.45 -0.05 -18.42
C THR A 351 7.36 -1.18 -17.95
N PRO A 352 8.02 -1.93 -18.85
CA PRO A 352 8.88 -3.03 -18.49
C PRO A 352 10.18 -2.50 -17.87
N CYS A 353 10.63 -3.15 -16.82
CA CYS A 353 11.79 -2.74 -16.04
C CYS A 353 12.73 -3.92 -15.79
N VAL A 354 13.97 -3.59 -15.50
CA VAL A 354 14.93 -4.51 -14.89
C VAL A 354 15.37 -3.96 -13.56
N SER A 355 15.29 -4.79 -12.52
CA SER A 355 15.88 -4.50 -11.21
C SER A 355 17.19 -5.27 -11.09
N GLN A 356 18.27 -4.57 -10.79
CA GLN A 356 19.59 -5.17 -10.57
C GLN A 356 20.46 -4.30 -9.67
N ARG A 357 21.12 -4.89 -8.68
CA ARG A 357 22.02 -4.17 -7.76
C ARG A 357 21.38 -2.98 -7.07
N TYR A 358 20.11 -3.16 -6.66
CA TYR A 358 19.30 -2.11 -6.05
C TYR A 358 19.09 -0.87 -6.95
N LEU A 359 19.11 -1.05 -8.26
CA LEU A 359 18.75 -0.04 -9.26
C LEU A 359 17.68 -0.63 -10.18
N VAL A 360 16.62 0.14 -10.39
CA VAL A 360 15.55 -0.18 -11.35
C VAL A 360 15.69 0.74 -12.56
N GLU A 361 15.73 0.13 -13.73
CA GLU A 361 15.83 0.83 -15.00
C GLU A 361 14.70 0.42 -15.93
N GLU A 362 14.16 1.38 -16.67
CA GLU A 362 13.25 1.10 -17.77
C GLU A 362 13.97 0.27 -18.84
N VAL A 363 13.25 -0.67 -19.42
CA VAL A 363 13.70 -1.48 -20.55
C VAL A 363 12.99 -1.02 -21.82
N VAL A 364 13.74 -0.80 -22.90
CA VAL A 364 13.21 -0.27 -24.16
C VAL A 364 13.64 -1.13 -25.36
N GLY A 365 13.00 -0.93 -26.51
CA GLY A 365 13.34 -1.61 -27.77
C GLY A 365 13.12 -3.13 -27.73
N ASP A 366 14.00 -3.90 -28.38
CA ASP A 366 13.84 -5.36 -28.52
C ASP A 366 13.68 -6.07 -27.17
N LYS A 367 14.36 -5.58 -26.12
CA LYS A 367 14.26 -6.17 -24.78
C LYS A 367 12.90 -5.92 -24.12
N ALA A 368 12.29 -4.79 -24.36
CA ALA A 368 10.91 -4.52 -23.92
C ALA A 368 9.95 -5.47 -24.62
N GLN A 369 10.11 -5.66 -25.92
CA GLN A 369 9.30 -6.60 -26.69
C GLN A 369 9.43 -8.04 -26.18
N GLU A 370 10.63 -8.49 -25.83
CA GLU A 370 10.84 -9.82 -25.21
C GLU A 370 10.03 -9.98 -23.90
N ILE A 371 9.92 -8.91 -23.09
CA ILE A 371 9.13 -8.93 -21.84
C ILE A 371 7.62 -8.94 -22.16
N TYR A 372 7.17 -8.17 -23.15
CA TYR A 372 5.76 -8.17 -23.57
C TYR A 372 5.35 -9.54 -24.13
N ASP A 373 6.13 -10.11 -25.06
CA ASP A 373 5.89 -11.42 -25.65
C ASP A 373 5.85 -12.51 -24.56
N PHE A 374 6.77 -12.44 -23.59
CA PHE A 374 6.80 -13.35 -22.45
C PHE A 374 5.54 -13.23 -21.60
N LEU A 375 5.18 -12.01 -21.17
CA LEU A 375 3.99 -11.76 -20.37
C LEU A 375 2.73 -12.22 -21.10
N GLU A 376 2.56 -11.88 -22.38
CA GLU A 376 1.43 -12.34 -23.18
C GLU A 376 1.34 -13.87 -23.24
N SER A 377 2.49 -14.55 -23.36
CA SER A 377 2.55 -16.02 -23.44
C SER A 377 2.08 -16.75 -22.16
N ILE A 378 2.14 -16.08 -21.00
CA ILE A 378 1.71 -16.62 -19.70
C ILE A 378 0.44 -15.99 -19.17
N SER A 379 -0.18 -15.12 -19.95
CA SER A 379 -1.41 -14.38 -19.61
C SER A 379 -2.67 -15.07 -20.12
N VAL A 380 -3.82 -14.66 -19.61
CA VAL A 380 -5.12 -15.21 -19.97
C VAL A 380 -5.97 -14.12 -20.62
N ASN A 381 -6.39 -14.34 -21.86
CA ASN A 381 -7.28 -13.44 -22.59
C ASN A 381 -6.71 -12.01 -22.74
N VAL A 382 -5.42 -11.89 -23.01
CA VAL A 382 -4.69 -10.61 -23.07
C VAL A 382 -3.84 -10.53 -24.34
N ASP A 383 -3.91 -9.37 -25.01
CA ASP A 383 -2.97 -8.91 -26.04
C ASP A 383 -2.16 -7.73 -25.44
N ILE A 384 -0.84 -7.69 -25.71
CA ILE A 384 0.06 -6.61 -25.28
C ILE A 384 0.71 -6.03 -26.53
N ASP A 385 0.47 -4.74 -26.82
CA ASP A 385 1.04 -4.09 -28.00
C ASP A 385 2.50 -3.64 -27.80
N GLU A 386 3.13 -3.14 -28.84
CA GLU A 386 4.52 -2.66 -28.88
C GLU A 386 4.79 -1.47 -27.93
N ASN A 387 3.75 -0.81 -27.44
CA ASN A 387 3.82 0.29 -26.45
C ASN A 387 3.51 -0.18 -25.04
N GLY A 388 3.25 -1.48 -24.84
CA GLY A 388 2.89 -2.09 -23.58
C GLY A 388 1.42 -1.92 -23.19
N ASN A 389 0.54 -1.42 -24.07
CA ASN A 389 -0.88 -1.33 -23.78
C ASN A 389 -1.48 -2.73 -23.69
N VAL A 390 -2.25 -2.96 -22.62
CA VAL A 390 -2.87 -4.24 -22.31
C VAL A 390 -4.35 -4.18 -22.70
N THR A 391 -4.79 -5.11 -23.52
CA THR A 391 -6.17 -5.19 -23.99
C THR A 391 -6.69 -6.61 -23.96
N GLU A 392 -8.02 -6.77 -23.91
CA GLU A 392 -8.64 -8.08 -24.02
C GLU A 392 -8.43 -8.68 -25.42
N LYS A 393 -8.03 -9.94 -25.45
CA LYS A 393 -7.84 -10.70 -26.68
C LYS A 393 -9.20 -10.97 -27.35
N LYS A 394 -9.31 -10.57 -28.62
CA LYS A 394 -10.54 -10.71 -29.42
C LYS A 394 -10.68 -12.09 -30.06
#